data_5ea6df92b59a17592d396b75c301b82f
#
_entry.id   5ea6df92b59a17592d396b75c301b82f
#
_cell.length_a   1.000
_cell.length_b   1.000
_cell.length_c   1.000
_cell.angle_alpha   90.00
_cell.angle_beta   90.00
_cell.angle_gamma   90.00
#
_symmetry.space_group_name_H-M   'P 1'
#
loop_
_entity.id
_entity.type
_entity.pdbx_description
1 polymer ?
#
loop_
_entity_poly.entity_id
_entity_poly.type
_entity_poly.pdbx_seq_one_letter_code
_entity_poly.pdbx_strand_id
1 'polypeptide(L)'
;GYQVQGSDSTTSPFTERLGELGIPVAIGQKAENIGDADLVVYSAAIKPDNPERAEARRRGIPELERSVALGQLTEGYKEVVGIAGCHGKTTITSMLAMISEKGGANATVHIGGFVDFLHGGTRIGSHDLFITEACEYVESFLTLRPTVALINNIDNDHLDYYKNMDNIVAAFRKFISLLTENGVFIGCTDDSRVKRLFDDFRGNKISYGMKDADYTPANLVYDGNGCPSFDLMFRGENLGRITLHIPGSHTVIDSM
;
A
#
# COMPACT_ATOMS: atom_id res chain seq x y z
N GLY A 1 -3.46 15.83 -19.75
CA GLY A 1 -2.59 15.34 -18.68
C GLY A 1 -1.84 16.50 -18.03
N TYR A 2 -1.26 16.26 -16.87
CA TYR A 2 -0.42 17.26 -16.19
C TYR A 2 1.00 17.26 -16.77
N GLN A 3 1.65 18.40 -16.79
CA GLN A 3 3.11 18.47 -16.92
C GLN A 3 3.71 18.24 -15.54
N VAL A 4 4.66 17.32 -15.44
CA VAL A 4 5.24 16.93 -14.16
C VAL A 4 6.75 17.10 -14.22
N GLN A 5 7.31 17.64 -13.16
CA GLN A 5 8.74 17.66 -12.89
C GLN A 5 8.97 17.34 -11.42
N GLY A 6 10.17 16.98 -11.05
CA GLY A 6 10.50 16.65 -9.67
C GLY A 6 11.89 17.07 -9.25
N SER A 7 12.17 16.89 -7.96
CA SER A 7 13.51 17.01 -7.39
C SER A 7 13.73 15.92 -6.35
N ASP A 8 14.98 15.50 -6.22
CA ASP A 8 15.43 14.59 -5.16
C ASP A 8 16.80 15.05 -4.67
N SER A 9 17.15 14.70 -3.45
CA SER A 9 18.48 14.98 -2.88
C SER A 9 19.59 14.17 -3.55
N THR A 10 19.24 12.96 -4.06
CA THR A 10 20.20 12.00 -4.63
C THR A 10 19.62 11.30 -5.85
N THR A 11 20.49 10.77 -6.70
CA THR A 11 20.11 9.88 -7.79
C THR A 11 19.71 8.51 -7.23
N SER A 12 18.67 7.92 -7.80
CA SER A 12 18.15 6.60 -7.41
C SER A 12 17.53 5.90 -8.62
N PRO A 13 17.23 4.59 -8.57
CA PRO A 13 16.50 3.90 -9.61
C PRO A 13 15.15 4.56 -9.96
N PHE A 14 14.50 5.20 -8.98
CA PHE A 14 13.27 5.96 -9.22
C PHE A 14 13.50 7.21 -10.06
N THR A 15 14.54 8.00 -9.73
CA THR A 15 14.87 9.22 -10.50
C THR A 15 15.31 8.89 -11.91
N GLU A 16 16.06 7.79 -12.08
CA GLU A 16 16.46 7.29 -13.39
C GLU A 16 15.23 6.87 -14.21
N ARG A 17 14.33 6.10 -13.61
CA ARG A 17 13.08 5.68 -14.25
C ARG A 17 12.20 6.85 -14.67
N LEU A 18 12.09 7.88 -13.85
CA LEU A 18 11.35 9.09 -14.20
C LEU A 18 11.98 9.80 -15.41
N GLY A 19 13.32 9.85 -15.48
CA GLY A 19 14.05 10.38 -16.63
C GLY A 19 13.77 9.60 -17.92
N GLU A 20 13.74 8.26 -17.88
CA GLU A 20 13.36 7.40 -19.00
C GLU A 20 11.92 7.68 -19.48
N LEU A 21 11.01 8.03 -18.57
CA LEU A 21 9.64 8.41 -18.88
C LEU A 21 9.50 9.86 -19.38
N GLY A 22 10.61 10.59 -19.51
CA GLY A 22 10.61 11.98 -19.97
C GLY A 22 10.20 12.99 -18.89
N ILE A 23 10.18 12.58 -17.60
CA ILE A 23 9.89 13.46 -16.48
C ILE A 23 11.21 14.02 -15.94
N PRO A 24 11.48 15.33 -16.06
CA PRO A 24 12.72 15.92 -15.59
C PRO A 24 12.79 15.89 -14.05
N VAL A 25 13.92 15.43 -13.53
CA VAL A 25 14.19 15.40 -12.09
C VAL A 25 15.49 16.14 -11.81
N ALA A 26 15.40 17.22 -11.03
CA ALA A 26 16.56 17.96 -10.56
C ALA A 26 17.20 17.24 -9.36
N ILE A 27 18.51 17.08 -9.37
CA ILE A 27 19.27 16.55 -8.22
C ILE A 27 19.74 17.72 -7.35
N GLY A 28 19.39 17.67 -6.08
CA GLY A 28 19.54 18.74 -5.12
C GLY A 28 18.28 19.62 -5.04
N GLN A 29 17.98 20.09 -3.84
CA GLN A 29 16.77 20.86 -3.53
C GLN A 29 17.08 22.37 -3.53
N LYS A 30 16.52 23.09 -4.48
CA LYS A 30 16.76 24.52 -4.68
C LYS A 30 15.46 25.24 -5.04
N ALA A 31 15.34 26.50 -4.64
CA ALA A 31 14.17 27.34 -4.93
C ALA A 31 13.83 27.40 -6.43
N GLU A 32 14.86 27.40 -7.29
CA GLU A 32 14.69 27.48 -8.75
C GLU A 32 13.99 26.25 -9.34
N ASN A 33 14.05 25.09 -8.67
CA ASN A 33 13.41 23.85 -9.14
C ASN A 33 11.89 23.97 -9.22
N ILE A 34 11.27 24.93 -8.51
CA ILE A 34 9.82 25.17 -8.58
C ILE A 34 9.37 25.55 -9.99
N GLY A 35 10.23 26.24 -10.78
CA GLY A 35 9.86 26.64 -12.14
C GLY A 35 8.51 27.36 -12.20
N ASP A 36 7.64 26.95 -13.12
CA ASP A 36 6.29 27.50 -13.30
C ASP A 36 5.19 26.59 -12.71
N ALA A 37 5.49 25.85 -11.64
CA ALA A 37 4.56 24.92 -11.03
C ALA A 37 3.30 25.63 -10.49
N ASP A 38 2.14 25.01 -10.72
CA ASP A 38 0.84 25.42 -10.16
C ASP A 38 0.53 24.71 -8.83
N LEU A 39 1.20 23.60 -8.57
CA LEU A 39 1.03 22.78 -7.38
C LEU A 39 2.37 22.11 -7.00
N VAL A 40 2.70 22.10 -5.73
CA VAL A 40 3.84 21.35 -5.18
C VAL A 40 3.33 20.17 -4.37
N VAL A 41 3.74 18.95 -4.77
CA VAL A 41 3.48 17.74 -3.99
C VAL A 41 4.76 17.34 -3.29
N TYR A 42 4.71 17.21 -1.96
CA TYR A 42 5.88 16.88 -1.14
C TYR A 42 5.66 15.64 -0.28
N SER A 43 6.71 14.87 -0.02
CA SER A 43 6.65 13.75 0.92
C SER A 43 6.72 14.24 2.38
N ALA A 44 6.15 13.47 3.31
CA ALA A 44 6.16 13.78 4.74
C ALA A 44 7.59 13.96 5.33
N ALA A 45 8.61 13.43 4.65
CA ALA A 45 10.02 13.59 5.04
C ALA A 45 10.56 15.00 4.75
N ILE A 46 9.93 15.76 3.86
CA ILE A 46 10.40 17.09 3.46
C ILE A 46 9.91 18.15 4.44
N LYS A 47 10.84 18.75 5.16
CA LYS A 47 10.54 19.74 6.21
C LYS A 47 10.02 21.06 5.64
N PRO A 48 9.30 21.87 6.45
CA PRO A 48 8.80 23.17 6.02
C PRO A 48 9.86 24.19 5.60
N ASP A 49 11.09 24.08 6.09
CA ASP A 49 12.21 24.96 5.76
C ASP A 49 12.97 24.56 4.47
N ASN A 50 12.52 23.51 3.80
CA ASN A 50 13.05 23.12 2.50
C ASN A 50 12.96 24.29 1.52
N PRO A 51 14.02 24.60 0.70
CA PRO A 51 14.06 25.75 -0.17
C PRO A 51 12.91 25.79 -1.20
N GLU A 52 12.52 24.66 -1.74
CA GLU A 52 11.43 24.55 -2.72
C GLU A 52 10.08 24.85 -2.06
N ARG A 53 9.81 24.27 -0.88
CA ARG A 53 8.59 24.53 -0.12
C ARG A 53 8.52 25.99 0.35
N ALA A 54 9.66 26.57 0.78
CA ALA A 54 9.74 27.99 1.16
C ALA A 54 9.41 28.89 -0.05
N GLU A 55 9.94 28.59 -1.22
CA GLU A 55 9.68 29.33 -2.46
C GLU A 55 8.22 29.19 -2.92
N ALA A 56 7.66 27.98 -2.85
CA ALA A 56 6.25 27.76 -3.16
C ALA A 56 5.34 28.66 -2.31
N ARG A 57 5.57 28.69 -0.98
CA ARG A 57 4.81 29.58 -0.08
C ARG A 57 5.02 31.07 -0.38
N ARG A 58 6.27 31.47 -0.67
CA ARG A 58 6.57 32.86 -1.04
C ARG A 58 5.80 33.30 -2.28
N ARG A 59 5.58 32.38 -3.24
CA ARG A 59 4.86 32.62 -4.50
C ARG A 59 3.35 32.39 -4.38
N GLY A 60 2.86 31.88 -3.24
CA GLY A 60 1.45 31.52 -3.05
C GLY A 60 1.02 30.28 -3.83
N ILE A 61 1.98 29.40 -4.20
CA ILE A 61 1.70 28.12 -4.85
C ILE A 61 1.19 27.14 -3.79
N PRO A 62 0.05 26.47 -4.01
CA PRO A 62 -0.46 25.49 -3.07
C PRO A 62 0.49 24.30 -2.90
N GLU A 63 0.59 23.82 -1.65
CA GLU A 63 1.36 22.64 -1.30
C GLU A 63 0.40 21.51 -0.91
N LEU A 64 0.70 20.29 -1.33
CA LEU A 64 -0.08 19.10 -1.02
C LEU A 64 0.84 17.99 -0.53
N GLU A 65 0.53 17.37 0.59
CA GLU A 65 1.29 16.21 1.05
C GLU A 65 0.98 15.02 0.14
N ARG A 66 2.00 14.20 -0.13
CA ARG A 66 1.95 13.07 -1.09
C ARG A 66 0.83 12.08 -0.81
N SER A 67 0.54 11.77 0.46
CA SER A 67 -0.54 10.85 0.80
C SER A 67 -1.91 11.43 0.45
N VAL A 68 -2.10 12.75 0.65
CA VAL A 68 -3.33 13.45 0.28
C VAL A 68 -3.50 13.47 -1.24
N ALA A 69 -2.40 13.73 -1.99
CA ALA A 69 -2.42 13.66 -3.45
C ALA A 69 -2.79 12.26 -3.93
N LEU A 70 -2.21 11.20 -3.32
CA LEU A 70 -2.52 9.81 -3.62
C LEU A 70 -4.00 9.51 -3.35
N GLY A 71 -4.52 9.93 -2.19
CA GLY A 71 -5.94 9.78 -1.85
C GLY A 71 -6.86 10.38 -2.90
N GLN A 72 -6.58 11.62 -3.34
CA GLN A 72 -7.35 12.28 -4.40
C GLN A 72 -7.26 11.55 -5.74
N LEU A 73 -6.09 11.02 -6.10
CA LEU A 73 -5.94 10.23 -7.33
C LEU A 73 -6.77 8.95 -7.31
N THR A 74 -7.01 8.35 -6.13
CA THR A 74 -7.82 7.13 -6.01
C THR A 74 -9.32 7.38 -6.14
N GLU A 75 -9.81 8.61 -5.95
CA GLU A 75 -11.25 8.93 -6.01
C GLU A 75 -11.89 8.65 -7.38
N GLY A 76 -11.10 8.59 -8.45
CA GLY A 76 -11.57 8.29 -9.81
C GLY A 76 -11.70 6.79 -10.13
N TYR A 77 -11.35 5.90 -9.19
CA TYR A 77 -11.37 4.45 -9.41
C TYR A 77 -12.63 3.82 -8.83
N LYS A 78 -13.16 2.77 -9.51
CA LYS A 78 -14.33 2.03 -9.05
C LYS A 78 -14.01 1.22 -7.80
N GLU A 79 -12.86 0.52 -7.82
CA GLU A 79 -12.38 -0.31 -6.73
C GLU A 79 -10.99 0.18 -6.28
N VAL A 80 -10.84 0.35 -4.98
CA VAL A 80 -9.59 0.74 -4.34
C VAL A 80 -9.26 -0.27 -3.26
N VAL A 81 -8.18 -1.01 -3.46
CA VAL A 81 -7.66 -2.01 -2.51
C VAL A 81 -6.49 -1.40 -1.76
N GLY A 82 -6.68 -1.14 -0.48
CA GLY A 82 -5.65 -0.64 0.42
C GLY A 82 -5.08 -1.77 1.29
N ILE A 83 -3.80 -2.09 1.11
CA ILE A 83 -3.09 -3.13 1.87
C ILE A 83 -2.32 -2.49 3.01
N ALA A 84 -2.79 -2.70 4.24
CA ALA A 84 -2.22 -2.16 5.46
C ALA A 84 -1.62 -3.27 6.36
N GLY A 85 -0.83 -2.84 7.34
CA GLY A 85 -0.14 -3.71 8.30
C GLY A 85 1.27 -3.21 8.53
N CYS A 86 1.85 -3.52 9.69
CA CYS A 86 3.24 -3.14 9.96
C CYS A 86 4.22 -3.88 9.04
N HIS A 87 3.93 -5.14 8.73
CA HIS A 87 4.78 -6.02 7.91
C HIS A 87 4.00 -6.66 6.76
N GLY A 88 4.69 -7.01 5.68
CA GLY A 88 4.14 -7.76 4.54
C GLY A 88 3.43 -6.91 3.46
N LYS A 89 3.19 -5.62 3.67
CA LYS A 89 2.49 -4.74 2.71
C LYS A 89 3.00 -4.87 1.27
N THR A 90 4.31 -4.67 1.08
CA THR A 90 4.95 -4.72 -0.24
C THR A 90 4.82 -6.10 -0.88
N THR A 91 4.99 -7.18 -0.09
CA THR A 91 4.85 -8.56 -0.56
C THR A 91 3.43 -8.83 -1.04
N ILE A 92 2.43 -8.55 -0.22
CA ILE A 92 1.01 -8.76 -0.55
C ILE A 92 0.61 -7.92 -1.76
N THR A 93 0.99 -6.63 -1.78
CA THR A 93 0.67 -5.73 -2.90
C THR A 93 1.30 -6.21 -4.19
N SER A 94 2.55 -6.71 -4.14
CA SER A 94 3.24 -7.27 -5.30
C SER A 94 2.58 -8.55 -5.81
N MET A 95 2.23 -9.47 -4.90
CA MET A 95 1.52 -10.70 -5.27
C MET A 95 0.17 -10.39 -5.91
N LEU A 96 -0.61 -9.49 -5.30
CA LEU A 96 -1.91 -9.10 -5.82
C LEU A 96 -1.79 -8.38 -7.19
N ALA A 97 -0.76 -7.54 -7.36
CA ALA A 97 -0.46 -6.91 -8.65
C ALA A 97 -0.17 -7.94 -9.73
N MET A 98 0.66 -8.96 -9.45
CA MET A 98 0.96 -10.05 -10.38
C MET A 98 -0.27 -10.90 -10.69
N ILE A 99 -1.09 -11.23 -9.69
CA ILE A 99 -2.33 -11.98 -9.87
C ILE A 99 -3.30 -11.18 -10.74
N SER A 100 -3.47 -9.89 -10.47
CA SER A 100 -4.36 -9.02 -11.26
C SER A 100 -3.92 -8.93 -12.72
N GLU A 101 -2.61 -8.84 -12.99
CA GLU A 101 -2.07 -8.83 -14.34
C GLU A 101 -2.31 -10.15 -15.06
N LYS A 102 -1.98 -11.28 -14.42
CA LYS A 102 -2.20 -12.62 -15.00
C LYS A 102 -3.68 -12.95 -15.19
N GLY A 103 -4.53 -12.44 -14.29
CA GLY A 103 -5.99 -12.55 -14.39
C GLY A 103 -6.64 -11.58 -15.37
N GLY A 104 -5.87 -10.69 -16.01
CA GLY A 104 -6.39 -9.74 -17.01
C GLY A 104 -7.13 -8.54 -16.42
N ALA A 105 -6.97 -8.26 -15.12
CA ALA A 105 -7.68 -7.17 -14.45
C ALA A 105 -7.10 -5.77 -14.74
N ASN A 106 -5.98 -5.64 -15.42
CA ASN A 106 -5.35 -4.37 -15.82
C ASN A 106 -5.38 -3.28 -14.72
N ALA A 107 -5.02 -3.65 -13.50
CA ALA A 107 -5.06 -2.75 -12.35
C ALA A 107 -4.02 -1.63 -12.45
N THR A 108 -4.36 -0.45 -11.95
CA THR A 108 -3.35 0.53 -11.53
C THR A 108 -2.78 0.09 -10.18
N VAL A 109 -1.47 0.11 -10.05
CA VAL A 109 -0.77 -0.37 -8.86
C VAL A 109 0.19 0.71 -8.35
N HIS A 110 0.19 0.93 -7.04
CA HIS A 110 1.17 1.80 -6.37
C HIS A 110 1.78 1.10 -5.15
N ILE A 111 3.10 0.88 -5.20
CA ILE A 111 3.91 0.25 -4.16
C ILE A 111 4.95 1.25 -3.68
N GLY A 112 5.16 1.34 -2.38
CA GLY A 112 6.10 2.30 -1.79
C GLY A 112 7.57 2.02 -2.07
N GLY A 113 7.90 0.80 -2.54
CA GLY A 113 9.26 0.35 -2.89
C GLY A 113 9.46 0.15 -4.38
N PHE A 114 10.73 -0.06 -4.77
CA PHE A 114 11.07 -0.49 -6.13
C PHE A 114 10.81 -1.99 -6.29
N VAL A 115 10.07 -2.37 -7.32
CA VAL A 115 9.71 -3.76 -7.62
C VAL A 115 10.10 -4.07 -9.06
N ASP A 116 10.95 -5.06 -9.25
CA ASP A 116 11.59 -5.36 -10.55
C ASP A 116 10.56 -5.59 -11.67
N PHE A 117 9.51 -6.37 -11.42
CA PHE A 117 8.52 -6.68 -12.46
C PHE A 117 7.67 -5.46 -12.89
N LEU A 118 7.61 -4.40 -12.06
CA LEU A 118 6.97 -3.12 -12.39
C LEU A 118 7.95 -2.11 -12.99
N HIS A 119 9.25 -2.41 -12.99
CA HIS A 119 10.33 -1.46 -13.30
C HIS A 119 10.19 -0.14 -12.52
N GLY A 120 9.80 -0.24 -11.24
CA GLY A 120 9.52 0.92 -10.38
C GLY A 120 8.55 0.56 -9.26
N GLY A 121 7.83 1.55 -8.74
CA GLY A 121 6.80 1.38 -7.71
C GLY A 121 5.37 1.56 -8.25
N THR A 122 5.20 1.88 -9.54
CA THR A 122 3.88 2.24 -10.07
C THR A 122 3.67 1.69 -11.47
N ARG A 123 2.47 1.16 -11.71
CA ARG A 123 1.95 0.79 -13.02
C ARG A 123 0.58 1.45 -13.22
N ILE A 124 0.38 2.07 -14.36
CA ILE A 124 -0.91 2.65 -14.73
C ILE A 124 -1.71 1.61 -15.54
N GLY A 125 -2.91 1.31 -15.06
CA GLY A 125 -3.88 0.44 -15.71
C GLY A 125 -5.20 1.15 -16.01
N SER A 126 -6.32 0.41 -15.96
CA SER A 126 -7.65 0.98 -16.09
C SER A 126 -8.08 1.71 -14.81
N HIS A 127 -9.15 2.51 -14.89
CA HIS A 127 -9.79 3.13 -13.73
C HIS A 127 -10.77 2.19 -12.98
N ASP A 128 -10.77 0.90 -13.32
CA ASP A 128 -11.63 -0.06 -12.63
C ASP A 128 -11.05 -0.51 -11.29
N LEU A 129 -9.72 -0.64 -11.19
CA LEU A 129 -9.05 -1.19 -10.01
C LEU A 129 -7.76 -0.43 -9.69
N PHE A 130 -7.65 0.05 -8.46
CA PHE A 130 -6.43 0.61 -7.89
C PHE A 130 -5.97 -0.25 -6.71
N ILE A 131 -4.74 -0.73 -6.75
CA ILE A 131 -4.11 -1.53 -5.69
C ILE A 131 -2.98 -0.72 -5.10
N THR A 132 -2.99 -0.49 -3.79
CA THR A 132 -1.95 0.33 -3.16
C THR A 132 -1.57 -0.17 -1.77
N GLU A 133 -0.31 0.02 -1.42
CA GLU A 133 0.08 0.00 -0.01
C GLU A 133 -0.61 1.15 0.72
N ALA A 134 -1.16 0.84 1.89
CA ALA A 134 -1.79 1.77 2.80
C ALA A 134 -0.87 1.95 4.02
N CYS A 135 0.06 2.93 3.91
CA CYS A 135 1.09 3.16 4.92
C CYS A 135 0.48 3.81 6.16
N GLU A 136 0.68 3.17 7.31
CA GLU A 136 0.22 3.64 8.62
C GLU A 136 1.03 4.82 9.17
N TYR A 137 2.29 4.98 8.71
CA TYR A 137 3.16 6.05 9.21
C TYR A 137 2.52 7.43 9.01
N VAL A 138 2.51 8.22 10.08
CA VAL A 138 1.89 9.56 10.13
C VAL A 138 0.41 9.54 9.70
N GLU A 139 -0.27 8.41 9.91
CA GLU A 139 -1.66 8.18 9.50
C GLU A 139 -1.91 8.40 7.99
N SER A 140 -0.89 8.26 7.14
CA SER A 140 -0.98 8.50 5.68
C SER A 140 -2.10 7.70 5.01
N PHE A 141 -2.39 6.49 5.47
CA PHE A 141 -3.46 5.64 4.92
C PHE A 141 -4.88 6.20 5.14
N LEU A 142 -5.04 7.17 6.05
CA LEU A 142 -6.34 7.78 6.31
C LEU A 142 -6.80 8.77 5.22
N THR A 143 -5.94 9.03 4.25
CA THR A 143 -6.30 9.84 3.06
C THR A 143 -7.03 9.02 1.99
N LEU A 144 -6.95 7.69 2.06
CA LEU A 144 -7.59 6.77 1.12
C LEU A 144 -9.10 6.64 1.36
N ARG A 145 -9.84 6.24 0.31
CA ARG A 145 -11.25 5.84 0.36
C ARG A 145 -11.37 4.40 -0.18
N PRO A 146 -10.94 3.39 0.60
CA PRO A 146 -10.88 2.02 0.10
C PRO A 146 -12.27 1.41 -0.07
N THR A 147 -12.44 0.60 -1.12
CA THR A 147 -13.55 -0.35 -1.24
C THR A 147 -13.17 -1.69 -0.62
N VAL A 148 -11.87 -1.99 -0.56
CA VAL A 148 -11.30 -3.14 0.15
C VAL A 148 -10.15 -2.66 1.02
N ALA A 149 -10.26 -2.88 2.33
CA ALA A 149 -9.18 -2.64 3.30
C ALA A 149 -8.65 -3.98 3.82
N LEU A 150 -7.41 -4.29 3.50
CA LEU A 150 -6.73 -5.47 4.04
C LEU A 150 -5.81 -5.04 5.19
N ILE A 151 -5.86 -5.75 6.31
CA ILE A 151 -4.92 -5.60 7.43
C ILE A 151 -4.26 -6.94 7.71
N ASN A 152 -2.95 -7.02 7.44
CA ASN A 152 -2.15 -8.23 7.64
C ASN A 152 -1.76 -8.43 9.12
N ASN A 153 -1.21 -7.41 9.73
CA ASN A 153 -0.76 -7.46 11.14
C ASN A 153 -0.69 -6.05 11.73
N ILE A 154 -0.65 -5.97 13.05
CA ILE A 154 -0.44 -4.73 13.81
C ILE A 154 0.65 -5.00 14.83
N ASP A 155 1.77 -4.28 14.77
CA ASP A 155 2.89 -4.46 15.66
C ASP A 155 3.42 -3.13 16.20
N ASN A 156 4.39 -3.18 17.12
CA ASN A 156 5.07 -2.01 17.67
C ASN A 156 6.00 -1.37 16.62
N ASP A 157 5.40 -0.63 15.71
CA ASP A 157 6.12 0.14 14.70
C ASP A 157 5.79 1.63 14.83
N HIS A 158 6.70 2.50 14.39
CA HIS A 158 6.50 3.94 14.39
C HIS A 158 6.10 4.54 15.76
N LEU A 159 6.65 4.02 16.87
CA LEU A 159 6.37 4.51 18.23
C LEU A 159 6.83 5.95 18.48
N ASP A 160 7.75 6.45 17.66
CA ASP A 160 8.13 7.87 17.62
C ASP A 160 6.91 8.76 17.30
N TYR A 161 6.01 8.30 16.44
CA TYR A 161 4.76 8.97 16.10
C TYR A 161 3.60 8.55 17.02
N TYR A 162 3.28 7.26 17.09
CA TYR A 162 2.09 6.76 17.78
C TYR A 162 2.16 6.76 19.30
N LYS A 163 3.36 6.77 19.89
CA LYS A 163 3.65 6.75 21.34
C LYS A 163 3.35 5.42 22.03
N ASN A 164 2.29 4.71 21.64
CA ASN A 164 1.89 3.43 22.23
C ASN A 164 1.06 2.59 21.26
N MET A 165 0.88 1.32 21.60
CA MET A 165 0.12 0.35 20.80
C MET A 165 -1.37 0.73 20.65
N ASP A 166 -1.99 1.31 21.67
CA ASP A 166 -3.42 1.66 21.61
C ASP A 166 -3.69 2.71 20.54
N ASN A 167 -2.78 3.66 20.36
CA ASN A 167 -2.88 4.66 19.30
C ASN A 167 -2.69 4.04 17.91
N ILE A 168 -1.78 3.05 17.78
CA ILE A 168 -1.62 2.29 16.51
C ILE A 168 -2.94 1.59 16.19
N VAL A 169 -3.49 0.79 17.12
CA VAL A 169 -4.75 0.07 16.92
C VAL A 169 -5.90 1.05 16.60
N ALA A 170 -5.93 2.21 17.26
CA ALA A 170 -6.94 3.24 17.00
C ALA A 170 -6.83 3.81 15.56
N ALA A 171 -5.61 3.98 15.03
CA ALA A 171 -5.40 4.41 13.65
C ALA A 171 -5.89 3.36 12.64
N PHE A 172 -5.59 2.08 12.87
CA PHE A 172 -6.12 1.00 12.02
C PHE A 172 -7.65 0.90 12.11
N ARG A 173 -8.25 1.15 13.28
CA ARG A 173 -9.72 1.25 13.44
C ARG A 173 -10.30 2.40 12.62
N LYS A 174 -9.65 3.56 12.60
CA LYS A 174 -10.03 4.68 11.73
C LYS A 174 -9.93 4.28 10.26
N PHE A 175 -8.86 3.59 9.86
CA PHE A 175 -8.67 3.17 8.47
C PHE A 175 -9.83 2.30 7.96
N ILE A 176 -10.24 1.26 8.71
CA ILE A 176 -11.39 0.43 8.31
C ILE A 176 -12.72 1.18 8.36
N SER A 177 -12.83 2.27 9.13
CA SER A 177 -14.03 3.11 9.13
C SER A 177 -14.17 3.98 7.88
N LEU A 178 -13.13 4.09 7.05
CA LEU A 178 -13.15 4.79 5.76
C LEU A 178 -13.65 3.93 4.61
N LEU A 179 -13.91 2.64 4.84
CA LEU A 179 -14.52 1.77 3.84
C LEU A 179 -15.82 2.37 3.32
N THR A 180 -16.03 2.25 2.01
CA THR A 180 -17.31 2.60 1.39
C THR A 180 -18.45 1.75 1.94
N GLU A 181 -19.71 2.15 1.74
CA GLU A 181 -20.89 1.48 2.30
C GLU A 181 -20.93 -0.04 2.03
N ASN A 182 -20.50 -0.46 0.83
CA ASN A 182 -20.43 -1.87 0.46
C ASN A 182 -19.01 -2.44 0.56
N GLY A 183 -18.09 -1.68 1.14
CA GLY A 183 -16.68 -2.06 1.23
C GLY A 183 -16.46 -3.28 2.11
N VAL A 184 -15.33 -3.95 1.89
CA VAL A 184 -14.97 -5.20 2.56
C VAL A 184 -13.70 -5.01 3.39
N PHE A 185 -13.75 -5.41 4.66
CA PHE A 185 -12.58 -5.54 5.50
C PHE A 185 -12.03 -6.98 5.41
N ILE A 186 -10.76 -7.10 4.98
CA ILE A 186 -10.04 -8.38 4.96
C ILE A 186 -9.01 -8.36 6.10
N GLY A 187 -9.11 -9.30 7.04
CA GLY A 187 -8.25 -9.31 8.23
C GLY A 187 -7.54 -10.64 8.45
N CYS A 188 -6.21 -10.57 8.73
CA CYS A 188 -5.44 -11.72 9.22
C CYS A 188 -5.78 -11.95 10.69
N THR A 189 -6.57 -12.99 10.98
CA THR A 189 -7.02 -13.28 12.35
C THR A 189 -6.00 -14.06 13.20
N ASP A 190 -4.85 -14.40 12.66
CA ASP A 190 -3.71 -14.91 13.45
C ASP A 190 -3.08 -13.80 14.31
N ASP A 191 -3.16 -12.53 13.88
CA ASP A 191 -2.80 -11.40 14.72
C ASP A 191 -3.96 -11.06 15.69
N SER A 192 -3.70 -11.09 16.97
CA SER A 192 -4.73 -10.90 18.01
C SER A 192 -5.36 -9.50 18.00
N ARG A 193 -4.64 -8.46 17.52
CA ARG A 193 -5.12 -7.09 17.43
C ARG A 193 -5.99 -6.92 16.20
N VAL A 194 -5.57 -7.48 15.06
CA VAL A 194 -6.41 -7.54 13.85
C VAL A 194 -7.67 -8.34 14.13
N LYS A 195 -7.55 -9.49 14.80
CA LYS A 195 -8.72 -10.29 15.20
C LYS A 195 -9.72 -9.48 16.03
N ARG A 196 -9.25 -8.69 16.99
CA ARG A 196 -10.13 -7.81 17.80
C ARG A 196 -10.83 -6.76 16.93
N LEU A 197 -10.10 -6.12 16.01
CA LEU A 197 -10.70 -5.18 15.06
C LEU A 197 -11.74 -5.88 14.17
N PHE A 198 -11.42 -7.10 13.73
CA PHE A 198 -12.30 -7.92 12.90
C PHE A 198 -13.58 -8.30 13.65
N ASP A 199 -13.49 -8.74 14.90
CA ASP A 199 -14.64 -9.12 15.72
C ASP A 199 -15.56 -7.91 15.98
N ASP A 200 -14.99 -6.73 16.23
CA ASP A 200 -15.70 -5.47 16.48
C ASP A 200 -16.38 -4.88 15.23
N PHE A 201 -15.84 -5.14 14.04
CA PHE A 201 -16.32 -4.55 12.79
C PHE A 201 -17.68 -5.14 12.38
N ARG A 202 -18.63 -4.29 11.99
CA ARG A 202 -20.03 -4.66 11.69
C ARG A 202 -20.39 -4.68 10.20
N GLY A 203 -19.46 -4.27 9.32
CA GLY A 203 -19.63 -4.31 7.86
C GLY A 203 -19.30 -5.67 7.25
N ASN A 204 -19.18 -5.69 5.92
CA ASN A 204 -18.72 -6.88 5.19
C ASN A 204 -17.27 -7.17 5.55
N LYS A 205 -16.98 -8.41 5.89
CA LYS A 205 -15.65 -8.81 6.30
C LYS A 205 -15.34 -10.25 5.92
N ILE A 206 -14.04 -10.49 5.66
CA ILE A 206 -13.48 -11.81 5.34
C ILE A 206 -12.21 -11.99 6.17
N SER A 207 -12.06 -13.15 6.79
CA SER A 207 -10.87 -13.50 7.57
C SER A 207 -9.95 -14.43 6.80
N TYR A 208 -8.65 -14.31 7.06
CA TYR A 208 -7.67 -15.31 6.65
C TYR A 208 -6.66 -15.55 7.77
N GLY A 209 -6.02 -16.71 7.75
CA GLY A 209 -5.05 -17.11 8.77
C GLY A 209 -4.71 -18.59 8.66
N MET A 210 -3.78 -19.05 9.50
CA MET A 210 -3.34 -20.45 9.50
C MET A 210 -4.44 -21.42 9.95
N LYS A 211 -5.42 -20.93 10.70
CA LYS A 211 -6.56 -21.71 11.20
C LYS A 211 -7.69 -20.80 11.68
N ASP A 212 -8.89 -21.36 11.83
CA ASP A 212 -10.05 -20.68 12.40
C ASP A 212 -10.43 -19.37 11.67
N ALA A 213 -10.28 -19.38 10.33
CA ALA A 213 -10.58 -18.25 9.45
C ALA A 213 -11.37 -18.71 8.21
N ASP A 214 -11.92 -17.75 7.44
CA ASP A 214 -12.62 -18.06 6.19
C ASP A 214 -11.66 -18.66 5.16
N TYR A 215 -10.46 -18.08 5.01
CA TYR A 215 -9.38 -18.63 4.19
C TYR A 215 -8.30 -19.24 5.07
N THR A 216 -7.93 -20.50 4.82
CA THR A 216 -6.89 -21.22 5.57
C THR A 216 -6.06 -22.11 4.64
N PRO A 217 -4.78 -22.38 4.97
CA PRO A 217 -3.98 -23.36 4.24
C PRO A 217 -4.24 -24.77 4.79
N ALA A 218 -4.25 -25.77 3.91
CA ALA A 218 -4.22 -27.19 4.27
C ALA A 218 -3.05 -27.89 3.55
N ASN A 219 -2.64 -29.07 4.03
CA ASN A 219 -1.60 -29.90 3.42
C ASN A 219 -0.30 -29.09 3.11
N LEU A 220 0.09 -28.23 4.05
CA LEU A 220 1.28 -27.37 3.94
C LEU A 220 2.54 -28.21 3.99
N VAL A 221 3.40 -28.04 3.00
CA VAL A 221 4.72 -28.66 2.88
C VAL A 221 5.73 -27.63 2.41
N TYR A 222 7.00 -27.84 2.71
CA TYR A 222 8.10 -27.00 2.26
C TYR A 222 9.07 -27.81 1.41
N ASP A 223 9.58 -27.23 0.33
CA ASP A 223 10.64 -27.84 -0.47
C ASP A 223 12.02 -27.70 0.20
N GLY A 224 13.07 -28.21 -0.45
CA GLY A 224 14.46 -28.14 0.04
C GLY A 224 15.02 -26.72 0.15
N ASN A 225 14.36 -25.72 -0.45
CA ASN A 225 14.72 -24.30 -0.38
C ASN A 225 13.85 -23.54 0.65
N GLY A 226 12.93 -24.21 1.33
CA GLY A 226 12.01 -23.60 2.28
C GLY A 226 10.82 -22.87 1.63
N CYS A 227 10.53 -23.14 0.35
CA CYS A 227 9.39 -22.59 -0.35
C CYS A 227 8.13 -23.42 -0.04
N PRO A 228 7.01 -22.79 0.37
CA PRO A 228 5.81 -23.50 0.74
C PRO A 228 4.94 -23.90 -0.44
N SER A 229 4.24 -25.04 -0.28
CA SER A 229 3.11 -25.42 -1.11
C SER A 229 1.96 -25.87 -0.20
N PHE A 230 0.75 -25.43 -0.48
CA PHE A 230 -0.43 -25.73 0.32
C PHE A 230 -1.70 -25.72 -0.51
N ASP A 231 -2.75 -26.34 -0.01
CA ASP A 231 -4.08 -26.24 -0.60
C ASP A 231 -4.79 -25.04 0.04
N LEU A 232 -5.29 -24.11 -0.77
CA LEU A 232 -6.07 -22.97 -0.29
C LEU A 232 -7.50 -23.44 -0.02
N MET A 233 -7.93 -23.28 1.22
CA MET A 233 -9.28 -23.64 1.66
C MET A 233 -10.09 -22.34 1.88
N PHE A 234 -11.35 -22.34 1.42
CA PHE A 234 -12.33 -21.32 1.75
C PHE A 234 -13.50 -21.97 2.48
N ARG A 235 -13.68 -21.68 3.76
CA ARG A 235 -14.74 -22.25 4.62
C ARG A 235 -14.85 -23.78 4.52
N GLY A 236 -13.69 -24.44 4.40
CA GLY A 236 -13.60 -25.90 4.28
C GLY A 236 -13.66 -26.45 2.84
N GLU A 237 -13.95 -25.63 1.84
CA GLU A 237 -13.88 -25.99 0.43
C GLU A 237 -12.46 -25.79 -0.11
N ASN A 238 -11.92 -26.79 -0.83
CA ASN A 238 -10.60 -26.71 -1.45
C ASN A 238 -10.69 -25.95 -2.80
N LEU A 239 -10.06 -24.77 -2.87
CA LEU A 239 -10.00 -23.94 -4.06
C LEU A 239 -8.84 -24.29 -5.00
N GLY A 240 -7.86 -25.09 -4.55
CA GLY A 240 -6.73 -25.51 -5.35
C GLY A 240 -5.40 -25.43 -4.63
N ARG A 241 -4.35 -25.93 -5.30
CA ARG A 241 -2.98 -25.97 -4.79
C ARG A 241 -2.25 -24.69 -5.16
N ILE A 242 -1.65 -24.04 -4.15
CA ILE A 242 -0.73 -22.93 -4.31
C ILE A 242 0.70 -23.44 -4.08
N THR A 243 1.62 -23.04 -4.95
CA THR A 243 3.06 -23.27 -4.81
C THR A 243 3.77 -21.93 -4.92
N LEU A 244 4.51 -21.55 -3.88
CA LEU A 244 5.28 -20.33 -3.86
C LEU A 244 6.75 -20.61 -4.19
N HIS A 245 7.42 -19.64 -4.77
CA HIS A 245 8.85 -19.66 -5.06
C HIS A 245 9.63 -18.68 -4.17
N ILE A 246 9.00 -18.22 -3.08
CA ILE A 246 9.58 -17.34 -2.07
C ILE A 246 9.61 -18.13 -0.77
N PRO A 247 10.79 -18.29 -0.13
CA PRO A 247 10.91 -19.08 1.09
C PRO A 247 10.32 -18.36 2.30
N GLY A 248 9.90 -19.14 3.29
CA GLY A 248 9.47 -18.65 4.60
C GLY A 248 8.00 -18.91 4.91
N SER A 249 7.71 -19.16 6.19
CA SER A 249 6.35 -19.45 6.66
C SER A 249 5.41 -18.26 6.58
N HIS A 250 5.93 -17.02 6.69
CA HIS A 250 5.15 -15.79 6.56
C HIS A 250 4.56 -15.61 5.14
N THR A 251 5.23 -16.15 4.11
CA THR A 251 4.74 -16.04 2.73
C THR A 251 3.45 -16.82 2.49
N VAL A 252 3.17 -17.85 3.32
CA VAL A 252 1.88 -18.57 3.28
C VAL A 252 0.74 -17.59 3.62
N ILE A 253 0.90 -16.84 4.72
CA ILE A 253 -0.09 -15.85 5.16
C ILE A 253 -0.22 -14.73 4.12
N ASP A 254 0.89 -14.18 3.65
CA ASP A 254 0.91 -13.08 2.70
C ASP A 254 0.30 -13.45 1.33
N SER A 255 0.18 -14.75 1.01
CA SER A 255 -0.34 -15.25 -0.27
C SER A 255 -1.81 -15.70 -0.25
N MET A 256 -2.42 -15.75 0.93
CA MET A 256 -3.84 -16.06 1.10
C MET A 256 -4.74 -14.85 0.92
#